data_5b4e79f821f436f2edfc3bce576030c3
#
_entry.id   5b4e79f821f436f2edfc3bce576030c3
#
_cell.length_a   1.000
_cell.length_b   1.000
_cell.length_c   1.000
_cell.angle_alpha   90.00
_cell.angle_beta   90.00
_cell.angle_gamma   90.00
#
_symmetry.space_group_name_H-M   'P 1'
#
loop_
_entity.id
_entity.type
_entity.pdbx_description
1 polymer ?
#
loop_
_entity_poly.entity_id
_entity_poly.type
_entity_poly.pdbx_seq_one_letter_code
_entity_poly.pdbx_strand_id
1 'polypeptide(L)'
;MTLANSNLRKWKKCTESIDPDTGTRQLFADAISMPLKLFPTLKATGLRDGIRLLRWRLDSNRRDIEQPLDSKSKNIMDGFKQRGFSDNLVQNILRPLFTGITLDPDLEERMSFASFTWSAMSLGSMIMLKDGIQAVPNQLANKLIRTQIRFNSKVDGVSSTTISCRKQTEEFDKVVLATPQNVSFRFLSREPLKKVKKTATIVFNAQGNPLSNNRLLINEKYGLNGNKILHAHSHPYHPQLVIATVVGEDADSLKESQDDILLEFETWFGKEVREWEFVTVTKVDNALPLIDIDHIGRTREPISEKGILLAGDFTTHPSVQGALFSAERVIDHLNIPIPDKTINATSSQT
;
A
#
# COMPACT_ATOMS: atom_id res chain seq x y z
N MET A 1 -10.45 -6.39 -15.45
CA MET A 1 -9.78 -7.57 -14.84
C MET A 1 -10.75 -8.18 -13.84
N THR A 2 -11.29 -9.36 -14.11
CA THR A 2 -12.28 -10.02 -13.23
C THR A 2 -11.58 -11.19 -12.55
N LEU A 3 -11.35 -11.07 -11.24
CA LEU A 3 -10.86 -12.18 -10.42
C LEU A 3 -12.05 -13.06 -10.06
N ALA A 4 -11.91 -14.38 -10.16
CA ALA A 4 -12.96 -15.30 -9.76
C ALA A 4 -13.28 -15.14 -8.26
N ASN A 5 -14.53 -14.93 -7.91
CA ASN A 5 -14.98 -14.66 -6.53
C ASN A 5 -14.59 -15.74 -5.51
N SER A 6 -14.36 -16.97 -5.95
CA SER A 6 -13.95 -18.10 -5.10
C SER A 6 -12.55 -17.96 -4.49
N ASN A 7 -11.70 -17.11 -5.08
CA ASN A 7 -10.31 -16.91 -4.65
C ASN A 7 -10.09 -15.64 -3.83
N LEU A 8 -11.17 -15.00 -3.36
CA LEU A 8 -11.11 -13.75 -2.64
C LEU A 8 -11.67 -13.91 -1.22
N ARG A 9 -10.92 -13.46 -0.22
CA ARG A 9 -11.49 -13.20 1.11
C ARG A 9 -11.55 -11.70 1.36
N LYS A 10 -12.74 -11.25 1.74
CA LYS A 10 -12.99 -9.85 2.10
C LYS A 10 -12.63 -9.63 3.57
N TRP A 11 -11.93 -8.56 3.82
CA TRP A 11 -11.71 -8.04 5.17
C TRP A 11 -12.92 -7.23 5.61
N LYS A 12 -13.14 -7.20 6.92
CA LYS A 12 -14.16 -6.32 7.49
C LYS A 12 -13.72 -4.86 7.32
N LYS A 13 -14.67 -3.99 7.02
CA LYS A 13 -14.43 -2.53 6.96
C LYS A 13 -14.33 -1.92 8.36
N CYS A 14 -13.56 -2.54 9.23
CA CYS A 14 -13.26 -2.06 10.57
C CYS A 14 -11.85 -2.45 10.96
N THR A 15 -11.24 -1.57 11.74
CA THR A 15 -9.91 -1.70 12.30
C THR A 15 -10.05 -1.67 13.81
N GLU A 16 -9.23 -2.41 14.51
CA GLU A 16 -9.07 -2.27 15.95
C GLU A 16 -7.79 -1.51 16.22
N SER A 17 -7.80 -0.58 17.17
CA SER A 17 -6.56 -0.06 17.76
C SER A 17 -6.30 -0.72 19.09
N ILE A 18 -5.05 -0.81 19.49
CA ILE A 18 -4.63 -1.31 20.78
C ILE A 18 -3.69 -0.33 21.45
N ASP A 19 -3.99 0.01 22.71
CA ASP A 19 -3.03 0.63 23.60
C ASP A 19 -2.12 -0.46 24.18
N PRO A 20 -0.84 -0.53 23.83
CA PRO A 20 0.06 -1.59 24.26
C PRO A 20 0.32 -1.60 25.77
N ASP A 21 0.19 -0.46 26.46
CA ASP A 21 0.45 -0.38 27.92
C ASP A 21 -0.69 -0.98 28.73
N THR A 22 -1.92 -0.95 28.21
CA THR A 22 -3.12 -1.42 28.93
C THR A 22 -3.75 -2.66 28.32
N GLY A 23 -3.36 -3.04 27.10
CA GLY A 23 -4.02 -4.08 26.29
C GLY A 23 -5.44 -3.68 25.86
N THR A 24 -5.86 -2.43 26.11
CA THR A 24 -7.21 -1.95 25.78
C THR A 24 -7.38 -1.83 24.28
N ARG A 25 -8.45 -2.43 23.76
CA ARG A 25 -8.78 -2.38 22.32
C ARG A 25 -9.98 -1.48 22.08
N GLN A 26 -9.90 -0.70 21.01
CA GLN A 26 -10.98 0.15 20.54
C GLN A 26 -11.31 -0.18 19.08
N LEU A 27 -12.60 -0.22 18.75
CA LEU A 27 -13.06 -0.50 17.40
C LEU A 27 -13.28 0.81 16.63
N PHE A 28 -12.62 0.91 15.48
CA PHE A 28 -12.82 1.98 14.51
C PHE A 28 -13.39 1.39 13.22
N ALA A 29 -14.58 1.83 12.83
CA ALA A 29 -15.28 1.34 11.65
C ALA A 29 -15.82 2.49 10.80
N ASP A 30 -15.98 2.24 9.51
CA ASP A 30 -16.71 3.12 8.62
C ASP A 30 -18.21 3.10 8.98
N ALA A 31 -18.67 4.16 9.61
CA ALA A 31 -20.05 4.27 10.12
C ALA A 31 -21.13 4.16 9.02
N ILE A 32 -20.82 4.51 7.77
CA ILE A 32 -21.77 4.38 6.65
C ILE A 32 -21.86 2.93 6.18
N SER A 33 -20.72 2.25 6.05
CA SER A 33 -20.69 0.84 5.63
C SER A 33 -21.07 -0.14 6.74
N MET A 34 -20.92 0.29 8.01
CA MET A 34 -21.18 -0.52 9.20
C MET A 34 -21.95 0.29 10.27
N PRO A 35 -23.22 0.64 10.04
CA PRO A 35 -23.98 1.52 10.94
C PRO A 35 -24.12 0.95 12.36
N LEU A 36 -24.17 -0.37 12.52
CA LEU A 36 -24.20 -1.02 13.83
C LEU A 36 -22.92 -0.82 14.66
N LYS A 37 -21.84 -0.37 14.02
CA LYS A 37 -20.55 -0.05 14.66
C LYS A 37 -20.33 1.45 14.90
N LEU A 38 -21.34 2.27 14.66
CA LEU A 38 -21.28 3.72 14.88
C LEU A 38 -20.97 4.07 16.34
N PHE A 39 -21.64 3.42 17.28
CA PHE A 39 -21.43 3.72 18.72
C PHE A 39 -20.01 3.39 19.20
N PRO A 40 -19.45 2.18 18.96
CA PRO A 40 -18.06 1.91 19.26
C PRO A 40 -17.06 2.88 18.59
N THR A 41 -17.31 3.24 17.33
CA THR A 41 -16.48 4.21 16.60
C THR A 41 -16.52 5.60 17.26
N LEU A 42 -17.71 6.08 17.62
CA LEU A 42 -17.86 7.36 18.31
C LEU A 42 -17.23 7.35 19.71
N LYS A 43 -17.23 6.20 20.39
CA LYS A 43 -16.53 6.03 21.67
C LYS A 43 -15.01 6.17 21.47
N ALA A 44 -14.46 5.61 20.41
CA ALA A 44 -13.03 5.68 20.09
C ALA A 44 -12.59 7.07 19.60
N THR A 45 -13.41 7.75 18.78
CA THR A 45 -13.04 9.02 18.13
C THR A 45 -13.64 10.26 18.77
N GLY A 46 -14.72 10.13 19.52
CA GLY A 46 -15.55 11.24 19.95
C GLY A 46 -16.47 11.77 18.84
N LEU A 47 -17.56 12.43 19.25
CA LEU A 47 -18.58 12.91 18.31
C LEU A 47 -18.05 13.95 17.32
N ARG A 48 -17.20 14.86 17.80
CA ARG A 48 -16.63 15.96 17.00
C ARG A 48 -15.78 15.43 15.85
N ASP A 49 -14.88 14.51 16.14
CA ASP A 49 -14.03 13.91 15.13
C ASP A 49 -14.79 12.92 14.24
N GLY A 50 -15.78 12.23 14.76
CA GLY A 50 -16.68 11.41 13.95
C GLY A 50 -17.37 12.22 12.85
N ILE A 51 -17.87 13.44 13.16
CA ILE A 51 -18.46 14.34 12.17
C ILE A 51 -17.41 14.80 11.14
N ARG A 52 -16.19 15.10 11.57
CA ARG A 52 -15.09 15.51 10.67
C ARG A 52 -14.65 14.39 9.73
N LEU A 53 -14.55 13.18 10.24
CA LEU A 53 -14.26 11.98 9.41
C LEU A 53 -15.35 11.74 8.38
N LEU A 54 -16.62 11.90 8.77
CA LEU A 54 -17.76 11.79 7.85
C LEU A 54 -17.69 12.86 6.76
N ARG A 55 -17.41 14.12 7.12
CA ARG A 55 -17.21 15.20 6.14
C ARG A 55 -16.06 14.87 5.18
N TRP A 56 -14.91 14.46 5.71
CA TRP A 56 -13.78 14.07 4.87
C TRP A 56 -14.15 12.95 3.90
N ARG A 57 -14.87 11.94 4.36
CA ARG A 57 -15.38 10.88 3.50
C ARG A 57 -16.30 11.39 2.38
N LEU A 58 -17.26 12.24 2.71
CA LEU A 58 -18.19 12.81 1.73
C LEU A 58 -17.46 13.70 0.71
N ASP A 59 -16.51 14.49 1.16
CA ASP A 59 -15.69 15.35 0.30
C ASP A 59 -14.80 14.51 -0.65
N SER A 60 -14.20 13.45 -0.13
CA SER A 60 -13.35 12.55 -0.93
C SER A 60 -14.16 11.78 -1.98
N ASN A 61 -15.39 11.39 -1.67
CA ASN A 61 -16.25 10.61 -2.57
C ASN A 61 -16.99 11.45 -3.62
N ARG A 62 -17.05 12.78 -3.46
CA ARG A 62 -17.68 13.69 -4.44
C ARG A 62 -16.81 13.96 -5.67
N ARG A 63 -15.54 13.63 -5.59
CA ARG A 63 -14.55 13.89 -6.64
C ARG A 63 -14.30 12.59 -7.40
N ASP A 64 -14.03 12.75 -8.68
CA ASP A 64 -13.45 11.65 -9.43
C ASP A 64 -12.21 11.14 -8.67
N ILE A 65 -12.07 9.82 -8.54
CA ILE A 65 -10.98 9.21 -7.75
C ILE A 65 -9.60 9.74 -8.18
N GLU A 66 -9.48 10.18 -9.42
CA GLU A 66 -8.24 10.69 -10.00
C GLU A 66 -7.99 12.18 -9.74
N GLN A 67 -9.04 12.98 -9.57
CA GLN A 67 -8.92 14.45 -9.36
C GLN A 67 -8.17 14.87 -8.08
N PRO A 68 -8.27 14.18 -6.95
CA PRO A 68 -7.52 14.57 -5.76
C PRO A 68 -6.02 14.62 -5.98
N LEU A 69 -5.50 13.76 -6.85
CA LEU A 69 -4.07 13.65 -7.12
C LEU A 69 -3.48 14.88 -7.85
N ASP A 70 -4.31 15.63 -8.58
CA ASP A 70 -3.90 16.85 -9.30
C ASP A 70 -3.84 18.11 -8.42
N SER A 71 -4.35 18.03 -7.19
CA SER A 71 -4.40 19.20 -6.31
C SER A 71 -3.06 19.45 -5.61
N LYS A 72 -2.58 20.70 -5.61
CA LYS A 72 -1.52 21.14 -4.72
C LYS A 72 -2.02 21.03 -3.28
N SER A 73 -1.75 19.92 -2.62
CA SER A 73 -2.13 19.71 -1.23
C SER A 73 -0.90 19.75 -0.32
N LYS A 74 -1.12 20.13 0.92
CA LYS A 74 -0.12 20.01 1.99
C LYS A 74 0.17 18.52 2.25
N ASN A 75 1.19 18.25 3.06
CA ASN A 75 1.44 16.91 3.56
C ASN A 75 0.25 16.39 4.40
N ILE A 76 0.23 15.09 4.67
CA ILE A 76 -0.87 14.43 5.37
C ILE A 76 -1.06 14.99 6.78
N MET A 77 0.03 15.19 7.53
CA MET A 77 -0.05 15.71 8.90
C MET A 77 -0.65 17.12 8.95
N ASP A 78 -0.22 18.01 8.07
CA ASP A 78 -0.80 19.35 7.95
C ASP A 78 -2.25 19.32 7.47
N GLY A 79 -2.57 18.39 6.59
CA GLY A 79 -3.94 18.16 6.14
C GLY A 79 -4.88 17.71 7.26
N PHE A 80 -4.42 16.88 8.19
CA PHE A 80 -5.17 16.48 9.37
C PHE A 80 -5.41 17.66 10.33
N LYS A 81 -4.36 18.46 10.59
CA LYS A 81 -4.47 19.70 11.39
C LYS A 81 -5.46 20.68 10.77
N GLN A 82 -5.40 20.89 9.47
CA GLN A 82 -6.31 21.79 8.76
C GLN A 82 -7.77 21.33 8.82
N ARG A 83 -8.02 20.03 8.85
CA ARG A 83 -9.36 19.44 9.05
C ARG A 83 -9.82 19.55 10.51
N GLY A 84 -8.93 19.94 11.40
CA GLY A 84 -9.19 20.14 12.82
C GLY A 84 -9.36 18.84 13.60
N PHE A 85 -8.85 17.71 13.12
CA PHE A 85 -8.87 16.47 13.89
C PHE A 85 -8.14 16.65 15.22
N SER A 86 -8.62 15.98 16.27
CA SER A 86 -7.97 16.00 17.56
C SER A 86 -6.63 15.25 17.52
N ASP A 87 -5.70 15.66 18.40
CA ASP A 87 -4.42 14.98 18.52
C ASP A 87 -4.60 13.48 18.87
N ASN A 88 -5.59 13.17 19.71
CA ASN A 88 -5.90 11.79 20.08
C ASN A 88 -6.25 10.95 18.85
N LEU A 89 -7.17 11.41 17.99
CA LEU A 89 -7.53 10.70 16.75
C LEU A 89 -6.32 10.59 15.82
N VAL A 90 -5.58 11.68 15.66
CA VAL A 90 -4.43 11.72 14.75
C VAL A 90 -3.34 10.77 15.21
N GLN A 91 -2.90 10.85 16.46
CA GLN A 91 -1.76 10.05 16.93
C GLN A 91 -2.10 8.56 17.08
N ASN A 92 -3.27 8.25 17.59
CA ASN A 92 -3.61 6.86 17.98
C ASN A 92 -4.24 6.06 16.83
N ILE A 93 -4.83 6.73 15.83
CA ILE A 93 -5.56 6.02 14.75
C ILE A 93 -5.05 6.43 13.36
N LEU A 94 -5.10 7.72 13.02
CA LEU A 94 -4.83 8.14 11.64
C LEU A 94 -3.35 8.03 11.28
N ARG A 95 -2.46 8.44 12.17
CA ARG A 95 -1.01 8.37 11.93
C ARG A 95 -0.56 6.92 11.72
N PRO A 96 -0.78 5.97 12.64
CA PRO A 96 -0.36 4.59 12.40
C PRO A 96 -1.08 3.96 11.19
N LEU A 97 -2.35 4.27 10.93
CA LEU A 97 -3.04 3.78 9.74
C LEU A 97 -2.38 4.27 8.44
N PHE A 98 -2.13 5.57 8.33
CA PHE A 98 -1.54 6.14 7.12
C PHE A 98 -0.04 5.87 7.00
N THR A 99 0.68 5.71 8.10
CA THR A 99 2.06 5.18 8.09
C THR A 99 2.11 3.80 7.43
N GLY A 100 1.15 2.92 7.72
CA GLY A 100 1.07 1.61 7.07
C GLY A 100 0.76 1.67 5.57
N ILE A 101 0.07 2.71 5.12
CA ILE A 101 -0.28 2.92 3.70
C ILE A 101 0.90 3.56 2.94
N THR A 102 1.55 4.55 3.54
CA THR A 102 2.59 5.34 2.88
C THR A 102 4.00 4.84 3.15
N LEU A 103 4.17 3.97 4.15
CA LEU A 103 5.46 3.54 4.73
C LEU A 103 6.34 4.72 5.12
N ASP A 104 5.70 5.77 5.62
CA ASP A 104 6.32 7.03 6.01
C ASP A 104 5.80 7.45 7.39
N PRO A 105 6.60 7.27 8.47
CA PRO A 105 6.21 7.65 9.83
C PRO A 105 5.95 9.15 10.01
N ASP A 106 6.59 9.98 9.19
CA ASP A 106 6.46 11.43 9.24
C ASP A 106 5.25 11.95 8.46
N LEU A 107 4.64 11.10 7.64
CA LEU A 107 3.49 11.42 6.78
C LEU A 107 3.74 12.66 5.90
N GLU A 108 4.93 12.76 5.33
CA GLU A 108 5.31 13.82 4.38
C GLU A 108 4.59 13.72 3.05
N GLU A 109 3.97 12.55 2.76
CA GLU A 109 3.15 12.33 1.56
C GLU A 109 2.00 13.34 1.49
N ARG A 110 1.47 13.57 0.28
CA ARG A 110 0.38 14.55 0.08
C ARG A 110 -0.94 14.12 0.68
N MET A 111 -1.68 15.07 1.24
CA MET A 111 -3.06 14.86 1.71
C MET A 111 -4.00 14.43 0.59
N SER A 112 -3.73 14.77 -0.66
CA SER A 112 -4.47 14.29 -1.83
C SER A 112 -4.38 12.77 -1.98
N PHE A 113 -3.21 12.19 -1.75
CA PHE A 113 -3.04 10.73 -1.74
C PHE A 113 -3.77 10.07 -0.57
N ALA A 114 -3.74 10.68 0.62
CA ALA A 114 -4.54 10.20 1.75
C ALA A 114 -6.05 10.26 1.46
N SER A 115 -6.54 11.30 0.79
CA SER A 115 -7.94 11.41 0.39
C SER A 115 -8.33 10.39 -0.68
N PHE A 116 -7.45 10.11 -1.63
CA PHE A 116 -7.62 9.05 -2.61
C PHE A 116 -7.73 7.66 -1.93
N THR A 117 -6.81 7.32 -1.05
CA THR A 117 -6.82 6.04 -0.34
C THR A 117 -8.02 5.92 0.60
N TRP A 118 -8.39 7.00 1.28
CA TRP A 118 -9.60 7.07 2.11
C TRP A 118 -10.88 6.82 1.31
N SER A 119 -10.99 7.41 0.12
CA SER A 119 -12.09 7.15 -0.81
C SER A 119 -12.11 5.69 -1.26
N ALA A 120 -10.98 5.15 -1.68
CA ALA A 120 -10.86 3.75 -2.10
C ALA A 120 -11.26 2.76 -0.99
N MET A 121 -10.83 3.00 0.25
CA MET A 121 -11.22 2.20 1.42
C MET A 121 -12.72 2.31 1.71
N SER A 122 -13.31 3.50 1.52
CA SER A 122 -14.73 3.76 1.77
C SER A 122 -15.64 3.11 0.75
N LEU A 123 -15.30 3.21 -0.53
CA LEU A 123 -16.11 2.71 -1.65
C LEU A 123 -15.84 1.23 -1.95
N GLY A 124 -14.59 0.82 -1.83
CA GLY A 124 -14.13 -0.52 -2.16
C GLY A 124 -14.31 -1.54 -1.04
N SER A 125 -13.66 -2.68 -1.21
CA SER A 125 -13.48 -3.70 -0.16
C SER A 125 -12.01 -4.05 -0.07
N MET A 126 -11.48 -4.18 1.14
CA MET A 126 -10.18 -4.80 1.33
C MET A 126 -10.30 -6.29 1.06
N ILE A 127 -9.43 -6.79 0.22
CA ILE A 127 -9.42 -8.21 -0.18
C ILE A 127 -8.03 -8.79 -0.04
N MET A 128 -7.95 -10.07 0.26
CA MET A 128 -6.73 -10.85 0.13
C MET A 128 -6.96 -11.97 -0.88
N LEU A 129 -5.99 -12.14 -1.78
CA LEU A 129 -6.00 -13.19 -2.77
C LEU A 129 -5.50 -14.49 -2.15
N LYS A 130 -6.15 -15.61 -2.47
CA LYS A 130 -5.76 -16.93 -1.97
C LYS A 130 -4.31 -17.27 -2.34
N ASP A 131 -3.94 -16.97 -3.58
CA ASP A 131 -2.61 -17.26 -4.13
C ASP A 131 -1.63 -16.07 -3.99
N GLY A 132 -1.94 -15.14 -3.08
CA GLY A 132 -1.14 -13.95 -2.83
C GLY A 132 -1.22 -12.92 -3.96
N ILE A 133 -0.55 -11.77 -3.77
CA ILE A 133 -0.57 -10.65 -4.73
C ILE A 133 0.09 -11.01 -6.08
N GLN A 134 0.98 -12.01 -6.09
CA GLN A 134 1.62 -12.51 -7.31
C GLN A 134 0.62 -13.05 -8.35
N ALA A 135 -0.56 -13.44 -7.93
CA ALA A 135 -1.63 -13.86 -8.85
C ALA A 135 -2.02 -12.76 -9.85
N VAL A 136 -1.87 -11.47 -9.48
CA VAL A 136 -2.20 -10.34 -10.36
C VAL A 136 -1.26 -10.26 -11.56
N PRO A 137 0.07 -10.12 -11.40
CA PRO A 137 0.98 -10.10 -12.53
C PRO A 137 0.98 -11.41 -13.31
N ASN A 138 0.81 -12.57 -12.67
CA ASN A 138 0.70 -13.85 -13.37
C ASN A 138 -0.52 -13.88 -14.29
N GLN A 139 -1.67 -13.39 -13.83
CA GLN A 139 -2.88 -13.32 -14.67
C GLN A 139 -2.69 -12.37 -15.87
N LEU A 140 -1.98 -11.25 -15.68
CA LEU A 140 -1.64 -10.34 -16.77
C LEU A 140 -0.69 -11.00 -17.77
N ALA A 141 0.39 -11.61 -17.30
CA ALA A 141 1.38 -12.31 -18.14
C ALA A 141 0.74 -13.41 -19.00
N ASN A 142 -0.17 -14.20 -18.43
CA ASN A 142 -0.86 -15.27 -19.16
C ASN A 142 -1.76 -14.77 -20.32
N LYS A 143 -2.09 -13.48 -20.35
CA LYS A 143 -2.85 -12.87 -21.45
C LYS A 143 -1.96 -12.32 -22.56
N LEU A 144 -0.66 -12.29 -22.39
CA LEU A 144 0.30 -11.76 -23.35
C LEU A 144 0.69 -12.80 -24.40
N ILE A 145 -0.22 -13.06 -25.35
CA ILE A 145 -0.05 -14.11 -26.38
C ILE A 145 0.92 -13.74 -27.51
N ARG A 146 1.22 -12.44 -27.69
CA ARG A 146 2.13 -11.92 -28.75
C ARG A 146 3.41 -11.29 -28.19
N THR A 147 3.61 -11.35 -26.88
CA THR A 147 4.74 -10.74 -26.18
C THR A 147 5.73 -11.79 -25.78
N GLN A 148 7.00 -11.60 -26.12
CA GLN A 148 8.08 -12.43 -25.61
C GLN A 148 8.51 -11.96 -24.23
N ILE A 149 8.33 -12.81 -23.21
CA ILE A 149 8.85 -12.57 -21.87
C ILE A 149 10.13 -13.36 -21.70
N ARG A 150 11.25 -12.67 -21.38
CA ARG A 150 12.57 -13.28 -21.15
C ARG A 150 12.93 -13.17 -19.69
N PHE A 151 12.81 -14.27 -18.96
CA PHE A 151 13.29 -14.37 -17.58
C PHE A 151 14.81 -14.59 -17.51
N ASN A 152 15.40 -14.35 -16.35
CA ASN A 152 16.83 -14.51 -16.10
C ASN A 152 17.74 -13.73 -17.08
N SER A 153 17.21 -12.63 -17.63
CA SER A 153 17.87 -11.77 -18.62
C SER A 153 18.20 -10.41 -17.99
N LYS A 154 19.29 -10.36 -17.24
CA LYS A 154 19.73 -9.12 -16.59
C LYS A 154 20.16 -8.11 -17.65
N VAL A 155 19.53 -6.95 -17.63
CA VAL A 155 19.88 -5.82 -18.51
C VAL A 155 21.08 -5.08 -17.92
N ASP A 156 22.11 -4.83 -18.75
CA ASP A 156 23.34 -4.15 -18.37
C ASP A 156 23.34 -2.69 -18.79
N GLY A 157 22.63 -2.35 -19.87
CA GLY A 157 22.55 -0.98 -20.40
C GLY A 157 21.29 -0.77 -21.24
N VAL A 158 20.85 0.50 -21.31
CA VAL A 158 19.71 0.92 -22.12
C VAL A 158 19.98 2.24 -22.80
N SER A 159 19.39 2.43 -23.99
CA SER A 159 19.24 3.71 -24.66
C SER A 159 17.78 3.89 -25.10
N SER A 160 17.49 4.95 -25.85
CA SER A 160 16.14 5.16 -26.41
C SER A 160 15.66 4.05 -27.34
N THR A 161 16.59 3.32 -27.94
CA THR A 161 16.31 2.30 -28.97
C THR A 161 17.08 1.01 -28.79
N THR A 162 17.95 0.88 -27.77
CA THR A 162 18.75 -0.33 -27.58
C THR A 162 18.67 -0.85 -26.16
N ILE A 163 18.77 -2.17 -26.02
CA ILE A 163 18.92 -2.87 -24.75
C ILE A 163 20.13 -3.78 -24.84
N SER A 164 21.02 -3.68 -23.86
CA SER A 164 22.19 -4.56 -23.73
C SER A 164 21.99 -5.57 -22.62
N CYS A 165 22.16 -6.84 -22.95
CA CYS A 165 22.08 -7.98 -22.02
C CYS A 165 23.22 -8.95 -22.30
N ARG A 166 24.03 -9.28 -21.28
CA ARG A 166 25.15 -10.23 -21.40
C ARG A 166 26.09 -9.91 -22.57
N LYS A 167 26.42 -8.62 -22.77
CA LYS A 167 27.27 -8.09 -23.85
C LYS A 167 26.68 -8.20 -25.28
N GLN A 168 25.42 -8.58 -25.41
CA GLN A 168 24.68 -8.52 -26.66
C GLN A 168 23.76 -7.30 -26.63
N THR A 169 23.69 -6.56 -27.72
CA THR A 169 22.82 -5.38 -27.84
C THR A 169 21.77 -5.67 -28.91
N GLU A 170 20.54 -5.44 -28.58
CA GLU A 170 19.39 -5.56 -29.48
C GLU A 170 18.76 -4.18 -29.70
N GLU A 171 18.27 -3.95 -30.92
CA GLU A 171 17.60 -2.71 -31.31
C GLU A 171 16.08 -2.84 -31.25
N PHE A 172 15.41 -1.76 -30.84
CA PHE A 172 13.97 -1.65 -30.69
C PHE A 172 13.49 -0.29 -31.16
N ASP A 173 12.24 -0.16 -31.58
CA ASP A 173 11.64 1.12 -31.95
C ASP A 173 11.54 2.08 -30.75
N LYS A 174 11.23 1.55 -29.57
CA LYS A 174 11.11 2.27 -28.31
C LYS A 174 11.51 1.40 -27.13
N VAL A 175 12.10 2.03 -26.14
CA VAL A 175 12.44 1.41 -24.85
C VAL A 175 11.62 2.05 -23.75
N VAL A 176 10.99 1.20 -22.93
CA VAL A 176 10.23 1.61 -21.74
C VAL A 176 10.88 0.97 -20.52
N LEU A 177 11.30 1.79 -19.56
CA LEU A 177 11.75 1.32 -18.25
C LEU A 177 10.54 1.18 -17.32
N ALA A 178 10.11 -0.03 -17.09
CA ALA A 178 9.05 -0.40 -16.13
C ALA A 178 9.63 -1.08 -14.88
N THR A 179 10.80 -0.62 -14.44
CA THR A 179 11.54 -1.14 -13.29
C THR A 179 11.26 -0.29 -12.04
N PRO A 180 11.57 -0.78 -10.83
CA PRO A 180 11.53 0.05 -9.63
C PRO A 180 12.32 1.36 -9.79
N GLN A 181 11.90 2.40 -9.08
CA GLN A 181 12.47 3.76 -9.18
C GLN A 181 14.01 3.79 -9.09
N ASN A 182 14.57 3.14 -8.10
CA ASN A 182 16.03 3.07 -7.89
C ASN A 182 16.77 2.40 -9.06
N VAL A 183 16.15 1.41 -9.71
CA VAL A 183 16.72 0.73 -10.89
C VAL A 183 16.63 1.61 -12.12
N SER A 184 15.48 2.25 -12.37
CA SER A 184 15.29 3.22 -13.45
C SER A 184 16.29 4.37 -13.33
N PHE A 185 16.47 4.94 -12.13
CA PHE A 185 17.41 6.04 -11.89
C PHE A 185 18.85 5.64 -12.18
N ARG A 186 19.26 4.42 -11.83
CA ARG A 186 20.59 3.91 -12.19
C ARG A 186 20.81 3.88 -13.71
N PHE A 187 19.85 3.40 -14.49
CA PHE A 187 19.95 3.39 -15.95
C PHE A 187 19.97 4.79 -16.57
N LEU A 188 19.32 5.75 -15.94
CA LEU A 188 19.30 7.14 -16.38
C LEU A 188 20.50 7.94 -15.87
N SER A 189 21.41 7.31 -15.10
CA SER A 189 22.54 7.98 -14.44
C SER A 189 22.11 9.14 -13.53
N ARG A 190 20.95 8.98 -12.87
CA ARG A 190 20.49 9.89 -11.83
C ARG A 190 21.16 9.55 -10.49
N GLU A 191 21.24 10.55 -9.63
CA GLU A 191 21.72 10.37 -8.26
C GLU A 191 20.89 9.29 -7.52
N PRO A 192 21.53 8.48 -6.67
CA PRO A 192 20.85 7.52 -5.80
C PRO A 192 19.82 8.22 -4.92
N LEU A 193 18.74 7.53 -4.61
CA LEU A 193 17.73 8.01 -3.67
C LEU A 193 18.36 8.20 -2.28
N LYS A 194 18.24 9.42 -1.73
CA LYS A 194 18.75 9.74 -0.38
C LYS A 194 17.95 9.10 0.75
N LYS A 195 16.66 8.91 0.53
CA LYS A 195 15.74 8.22 1.45
C LYS A 195 15.14 7.04 0.70
N VAL A 196 14.78 5.99 1.40
CA VAL A 196 14.05 4.84 0.89
C VAL A 196 12.95 4.47 1.88
N LYS A 197 11.81 4.04 1.37
CA LYS A 197 10.71 3.55 2.20
C LYS A 197 10.89 2.06 2.42
N LYS A 198 11.14 1.68 3.66
CA LYS A 198 11.44 0.31 4.07
C LYS A 198 10.29 -0.28 4.86
N THR A 199 10.09 -1.56 4.72
CA THR A 199 9.17 -2.31 5.58
C THR A 199 9.67 -3.73 5.80
N ALA A 200 9.27 -4.30 6.91
CA ALA A 200 9.47 -5.72 7.17
C ALA A 200 8.19 -6.34 7.71
N THR A 201 7.95 -7.57 7.30
CA THR A 201 6.83 -8.38 7.77
C THR A 201 7.39 -9.59 8.47
N ILE A 202 6.98 -9.80 9.71
CA ILE A 202 7.34 -10.96 10.52
C ILE A 202 6.10 -11.83 10.72
N VAL A 203 6.26 -13.14 10.62
CA VAL A 203 5.17 -14.11 10.72
C VAL A 203 5.45 -15.07 11.85
N PHE A 204 4.47 -15.27 12.71
CA PHE A 204 4.46 -16.26 13.77
C PHE A 204 3.32 -17.26 13.59
N ASN A 205 3.56 -18.51 13.97
CA ASN A 205 2.53 -19.52 14.13
C ASN A 205 2.06 -19.48 15.60
N ALA A 206 0.85 -18.98 15.79
CA ALA A 206 0.25 -18.70 17.10
C ALA A 206 -0.90 -19.66 17.36
N GLN A 207 -0.71 -20.67 18.19
CA GLN A 207 -1.82 -21.47 18.68
C GLN A 207 -2.72 -20.61 19.57
N GLY A 208 -4.04 -20.67 19.36
CA GLY A 208 -4.98 -19.82 20.12
C GLY A 208 -4.90 -18.34 19.77
N ASN A 209 -4.58 -18.01 18.49
CA ASN A 209 -4.42 -16.65 18.01
C ASN A 209 -5.47 -15.66 18.57
N PRO A 210 -5.04 -14.63 19.35
CA PRO A 210 -5.94 -13.68 19.99
C PRO A 210 -6.50 -12.62 19.03
N LEU A 211 -6.03 -12.59 17.78
CA LEU A 211 -6.47 -11.62 16.79
C LEU A 211 -7.83 -11.98 16.21
N SER A 212 -8.70 -10.99 16.15
CA SER A 212 -9.99 -11.14 15.49
C SER A 212 -9.81 -11.43 14.00
N ASN A 213 -10.48 -12.47 13.51
CA ASN A 213 -10.44 -12.83 12.09
C ASN A 213 -10.82 -11.66 11.19
N ASN A 214 -10.00 -11.40 10.16
CA ASN A 214 -10.21 -10.40 9.14
C ASN A 214 -10.28 -8.94 9.66
N ARG A 215 -9.49 -8.60 10.67
CA ARG A 215 -9.31 -7.23 11.15
C ARG A 215 -7.83 -6.89 11.24
N LEU A 216 -7.55 -5.62 11.00
CA LEU A 216 -6.25 -5.01 11.24
C LEU A 216 -6.23 -4.49 12.68
N LEU A 217 -5.23 -4.86 13.45
CA LEU A 217 -4.96 -4.30 14.77
C LEU A 217 -3.82 -3.28 14.64
N ILE A 218 -4.11 -2.03 14.97
CA ILE A 218 -3.17 -0.90 14.88
C ILE A 218 -2.63 -0.59 16.27
N ASN A 219 -1.33 -0.36 16.38
CA ASN A 219 -0.68 0.08 17.61
C ASN A 219 -0.84 1.59 17.81
N GLU A 220 -1.57 2.00 18.83
CA GLU A 220 -1.77 3.43 19.18
C GLU A 220 -0.48 4.14 19.58
N LYS A 221 0.54 3.40 20.03
CA LYS A 221 1.82 3.94 20.50
C LYS A 221 3.00 3.60 19.59
N TYR A 222 2.70 3.29 18.31
CA TYR A 222 3.75 3.05 17.33
C TYR A 222 4.81 4.17 17.32
N GLY A 223 6.09 3.78 17.38
CA GLY A 223 7.24 4.70 17.42
C GLY A 223 7.46 5.42 18.77
N LEU A 224 6.66 5.09 19.79
CA LEU A 224 6.83 5.62 21.14
C LEU A 224 7.32 4.52 22.11
N ASN A 225 8.18 4.87 23.05
CA ASN A 225 8.65 3.96 24.10
C ASN A 225 9.22 2.62 23.61
N GLY A 226 9.82 2.59 22.42
CA GLY A 226 10.39 1.38 21.83
C GLY A 226 9.38 0.47 21.11
N ASN A 227 8.12 0.87 20.97
CA ASN A 227 7.12 0.14 20.21
C ASN A 227 7.47 0.17 18.70
N LYS A 228 7.74 -1.00 18.13
CA LYS A 228 8.17 -1.18 16.72
C LYS A 228 7.07 -1.71 15.83
N ILE A 229 6.13 -2.47 16.37
CA ILE A 229 5.02 -3.04 15.59
C ILE A 229 4.05 -1.93 15.23
N LEU A 230 3.90 -1.68 13.92
CA LEU A 230 2.93 -0.72 13.43
C LEU A 230 1.51 -1.29 13.48
N HIS A 231 1.34 -2.49 12.95
CA HIS A 231 0.07 -3.19 12.96
C HIS A 231 0.27 -4.71 12.90
N ALA A 232 -0.75 -5.43 13.32
CA ALA A 232 -0.80 -6.88 13.24
C ALA A 232 -2.16 -7.38 12.73
N HIS A 233 -2.16 -8.56 12.12
CA HIS A 233 -3.38 -9.23 11.68
C HIS A 233 -3.19 -10.74 11.59
N SER A 234 -4.28 -11.50 11.65
CA SER A 234 -4.23 -12.92 11.32
C SER A 234 -4.37 -13.14 9.82
N HIS A 235 -3.70 -14.16 9.28
CA HIS A 235 -3.81 -14.49 7.87
C HIS A 235 -5.21 -15.06 7.56
N PRO A 236 -5.98 -14.51 6.59
CA PRO A 236 -7.38 -14.88 6.38
C PRO A 236 -7.62 -16.34 5.99
N TYR A 237 -6.64 -16.97 5.33
CA TYR A 237 -6.72 -18.38 4.91
C TYR A 237 -6.01 -19.34 5.89
N HIS A 238 -5.13 -18.80 6.75
CA HIS A 238 -4.36 -19.52 7.77
C HIS A 238 -4.45 -18.76 9.09
N PRO A 239 -5.60 -18.86 9.80
CA PRO A 239 -5.90 -18.00 10.96
C PRO A 239 -4.93 -18.20 12.12
N GLN A 240 -4.18 -19.30 12.17
CA GLN A 240 -3.12 -19.52 13.15
C GLN A 240 -1.89 -18.63 12.91
N LEU A 241 -1.75 -18.05 11.70
CA LEU A 241 -0.62 -17.18 11.41
C LEU A 241 -0.93 -15.75 11.83
N VAL A 242 -0.08 -15.19 12.69
CA VAL A 242 -0.03 -13.78 13.06
C VAL A 242 1.04 -13.10 12.25
N ILE A 243 0.65 -12.02 11.59
CA ILE A 243 1.51 -11.21 10.74
C ILE A 243 1.65 -9.84 11.38
N ALA A 244 2.88 -9.46 11.68
CA ALA A 244 3.24 -8.13 12.17
C ALA A 244 3.99 -7.35 11.10
N THR A 245 3.76 -6.04 11.03
CA THR A 245 4.46 -5.14 10.12
C THR A 245 5.23 -4.10 10.91
N VAL A 246 6.46 -3.90 10.49
CA VAL A 246 7.39 -2.87 10.97
C VAL A 246 7.83 -2.00 9.80
N VAL A 247 8.00 -0.70 10.03
CA VAL A 247 8.28 0.29 8.97
C VAL A 247 9.52 1.10 9.32
N GLY A 248 10.23 1.59 8.30
CA GLY A 248 11.37 2.47 8.46
C GLY A 248 12.64 1.76 8.93
N GLU A 249 13.44 2.43 9.75
CA GLU A 249 14.72 1.91 10.24
C GLU A 249 14.57 0.69 11.16
N ASP A 250 13.45 0.58 11.87
CA ASP A 250 13.15 -0.59 12.69
C ASP A 250 13.06 -1.88 11.85
N ALA A 251 12.76 -1.77 10.56
CA ALA A 251 12.76 -2.91 9.66
C ALA A 251 14.16 -3.52 9.43
N ASP A 252 15.21 -2.72 9.55
CA ASP A 252 16.60 -3.19 9.36
C ASP A 252 17.06 -4.12 10.47
N SER A 253 16.65 -3.85 11.71
CA SER A 253 17.07 -4.57 12.92
C SER A 253 16.31 -5.88 13.18
N LEU A 254 15.26 -6.19 12.42
CA LEU A 254 14.33 -7.28 12.73
C LEU A 254 14.92 -8.71 12.76
N LYS A 255 16.05 -8.97 12.08
CA LYS A 255 16.68 -10.31 12.15
C LYS A 255 17.25 -10.62 13.54
N GLU A 256 17.63 -9.56 14.26
CA GLU A 256 18.23 -9.62 15.60
C GLU A 256 17.18 -9.40 16.70
N SER A 257 15.97 -8.98 16.31
CA SER A 257 14.93 -8.47 17.21
C SER A 257 13.62 -9.25 17.16
N GLN A 258 13.61 -10.52 16.72
CA GLN A 258 12.38 -11.33 16.79
C GLN A 258 11.87 -11.45 18.23
N ASP A 259 12.79 -11.54 19.19
CA ASP A 259 12.46 -11.61 20.62
C ASP A 259 11.87 -10.29 21.12
N ASP A 260 12.35 -9.15 20.62
CA ASP A 260 11.78 -7.84 20.93
C ASP A 260 10.33 -7.73 20.45
N ILE A 261 10.02 -8.27 19.26
CA ILE A 261 8.67 -8.28 18.70
C ILE A 261 7.75 -9.19 19.54
N LEU A 262 8.25 -10.34 19.99
CA LEU A 262 7.49 -11.20 20.90
C LEU A 262 7.26 -10.53 22.27
N LEU A 263 8.24 -9.82 22.79
CA LEU A 263 8.09 -9.04 24.03
C LEU A 263 7.05 -7.93 23.87
N GLU A 264 7.03 -7.24 22.74
CA GLU A 264 5.99 -6.25 22.45
C GLU A 264 4.62 -6.91 22.35
N PHE A 265 4.48 -8.04 21.67
CA PHE A 265 3.24 -8.79 21.64
C PHE A 265 2.80 -9.32 23.00
N GLU A 266 3.76 -9.64 23.91
CA GLU A 266 3.43 -10.03 25.28
C GLU A 266 2.69 -8.91 26.03
N THR A 267 3.03 -7.63 25.76
CA THR A 267 2.28 -6.50 26.35
C THR A 267 0.85 -6.39 25.80
N TRP A 268 0.61 -6.83 24.56
CA TRP A 268 -0.71 -6.78 23.92
C TRP A 268 -1.62 -7.95 24.32
N PHE A 269 -1.07 -9.14 24.46
CA PHE A 269 -1.82 -10.39 24.54
C PHE A 269 -1.52 -11.24 25.75
N GLY A 270 -0.48 -10.90 26.52
CA GLY A 270 -0.08 -11.68 27.67
C GLY A 270 0.97 -12.73 27.35
N LYS A 271 1.29 -13.55 28.38
CA LYS A 271 2.43 -14.48 28.34
C LYS A 271 2.28 -15.65 27.37
N GLU A 272 1.08 -15.94 26.89
CA GLU A 272 0.82 -17.01 25.91
C GLU A 272 1.57 -16.80 24.60
N VAL A 273 1.94 -15.56 24.30
CA VAL A 273 2.76 -15.20 23.12
C VAL A 273 4.14 -15.89 23.13
N ARG A 274 4.66 -16.24 24.28
CA ARG A 274 5.98 -16.92 24.40
C ARG A 274 6.00 -18.31 23.78
N GLU A 275 4.84 -18.89 23.53
CA GLU A 275 4.68 -20.19 22.86
C GLU A 275 4.53 -20.04 21.34
N TRP A 276 4.54 -18.81 20.83
CA TRP A 276 4.45 -18.58 19.39
C TRP A 276 5.75 -18.96 18.70
N GLU A 277 5.61 -19.68 17.61
CA GLU A 277 6.75 -20.13 16.80
C GLU A 277 7.05 -19.12 15.70
N PHE A 278 8.29 -18.67 15.61
CA PHE A 278 8.75 -17.85 14.49
C PHE A 278 8.70 -18.65 13.18
N VAL A 279 8.06 -18.10 12.15
CA VAL A 279 7.96 -18.74 10.83
C VAL A 279 8.93 -18.09 9.84
N THR A 280 8.85 -16.78 9.65
CA THR A 280 9.69 -16.07 8.68
C THR A 280 9.67 -14.57 8.91
N VAL A 281 10.66 -13.89 8.36
CA VAL A 281 10.71 -12.44 8.18
C VAL A 281 11.00 -12.11 6.74
N THR A 282 10.25 -11.16 6.18
CA THR A 282 10.47 -10.63 4.83
C THR A 282 10.75 -9.14 4.94
N LYS A 283 11.91 -8.71 4.45
CA LYS A 283 12.33 -7.30 4.39
C LYS A 283 12.24 -6.78 2.96
N VAL A 284 11.80 -5.54 2.83
CA VAL A 284 11.73 -4.83 1.54
C VAL A 284 12.35 -3.44 1.70
N ASP A 285 13.55 -3.26 1.14
CA ASP A 285 14.32 -2.02 1.31
C ASP A 285 13.82 -0.86 0.45
N ASN A 286 13.13 -1.14 -0.64
CA ASN A 286 12.52 -0.14 -1.52
C ASN A 286 11.06 -0.53 -1.75
N ALA A 287 10.27 -0.46 -0.71
CA ALA A 287 8.91 -0.98 -0.70
C ALA A 287 7.92 -0.07 -1.44
N LEU A 288 8.11 1.24 -1.34
CA LEU A 288 7.35 2.24 -2.10
C LEU A 288 8.29 3.30 -2.67
N PRO A 289 7.95 3.89 -3.83
CA PRO A 289 8.74 4.97 -4.39
C PRO A 289 8.63 6.23 -3.54
N LEU A 290 9.66 7.05 -3.62
CA LEU A 290 9.61 8.46 -3.25
C LEU A 290 9.07 9.24 -4.43
N ILE A 291 7.95 9.92 -4.24
CA ILE A 291 7.33 10.70 -5.29
C ILE A 291 7.66 12.16 -5.06
N ASP A 292 8.27 12.78 -6.07
CA ASP A 292 8.47 14.21 -6.06
C ASP A 292 7.11 14.91 -6.16
N ILE A 293 6.85 15.72 -5.13
CA ILE A 293 5.60 16.45 -4.93
C ILE A 293 5.21 17.29 -6.15
N ASP A 294 6.17 17.76 -6.91
CA ASP A 294 5.91 18.61 -8.08
C ASP A 294 5.53 17.86 -9.37
N HIS A 295 5.71 16.54 -9.39
CA HIS A 295 5.47 15.71 -10.57
C HIS A 295 4.18 14.88 -10.55
N ILE A 296 3.49 14.79 -9.40
CA ILE A 296 2.24 14.04 -9.30
C ILE A 296 1.11 14.80 -9.99
N GLY A 297 0.45 14.17 -10.94
CA GLY A 297 -0.81 14.64 -11.50
C GLY A 297 -0.72 15.77 -12.53
N ARG A 298 0.45 16.34 -12.78
CA ARG A 298 0.56 17.51 -13.65
C ARG A 298 0.59 17.21 -15.15
N THR A 299 0.94 16.00 -15.56
CA THR A 299 1.01 15.67 -16.98
C THR A 299 0.32 14.36 -17.27
N ARG A 300 -0.58 14.35 -18.24
CA ARG A 300 -1.11 13.12 -18.86
C ARG A 300 -0.05 12.45 -19.75
N GLU A 301 1.03 13.16 -20.02
CA GLU A 301 2.16 12.65 -20.79
C GLU A 301 3.04 11.75 -19.93
N PRO A 302 3.55 10.64 -20.46
CA PRO A 302 4.52 9.81 -19.75
C PRO A 302 5.82 10.57 -19.55
N ILE A 303 6.51 10.29 -18.45
CA ILE A 303 7.84 10.84 -18.23
C ILE A 303 8.77 10.22 -19.26
N SER A 304 9.45 11.06 -20.04
CA SER A 304 10.49 10.66 -20.98
C SER A 304 11.81 11.34 -20.63
N GLU A 305 12.85 10.56 -20.52
CA GLU A 305 14.22 11.06 -20.28
C GLU A 305 15.20 10.40 -21.24
N LYS A 306 15.99 11.21 -21.91
CA LYS A 306 16.95 10.74 -22.95
C LYS A 306 16.27 9.88 -24.04
N GLY A 307 14.99 10.13 -24.33
CA GLY A 307 14.19 9.36 -25.27
C GLY A 307 13.69 8.00 -24.75
N ILE A 308 13.97 7.65 -23.50
CA ILE A 308 13.48 6.45 -22.82
C ILE A 308 12.19 6.81 -22.10
N LEU A 309 11.14 6.01 -22.28
CA LEU A 309 9.88 6.18 -21.56
C LEU A 309 9.94 5.51 -20.20
N LEU A 310 9.32 6.12 -19.20
CA LEU A 310 9.25 5.59 -17.84
C LEU A 310 7.82 5.14 -17.51
N ALA A 311 7.69 3.93 -17.02
CA ALA A 311 6.45 3.40 -16.43
C ALA A 311 6.73 2.86 -15.04
N GLY A 312 5.81 3.08 -14.12
CA GLY A 312 5.90 2.64 -12.73
C GLY A 312 5.10 3.57 -11.83
N ASP A 313 4.80 3.10 -10.65
CA ASP A 313 4.06 3.85 -9.63
C ASP A 313 4.77 5.16 -9.21
N PHE A 314 6.09 5.22 -9.32
CA PHE A 314 6.88 6.41 -9.04
C PHE A 314 6.65 7.56 -10.06
N THR A 315 6.03 7.29 -11.20
CA THR A 315 5.67 8.29 -12.20
C THR A 315 4.25 8.83 -12.03
N THR A 316 3.48 8.26 -11.10
CA THR A 316 2.08 8.60 -10.82
C THR A 316 1.82 8.72 -9.33
N HIS A 317 1.48 7.62 -8.65
CA HIS A 317 1.30 7.54 -7.21
C HIS A 317 1.65 6.12 -6.69
N PRO A 318 2.10 5.98 -5.41
CA PRO A 318 2.68 4.74 -4.90
C PRO A 318 1.63 3.66 -4.66
N SER A 319 1.14 3.04 -5.73
CA SER A 319 0.20 1.94 -5.67
C SER A 319 0.20 1.10 -6.96
N VAL A 320 -0.40 -0.10 -6.90
CA VAL A 320 -0.65 -0.94 -8.09
C VAL A 320 -1.48 -0.18 -9.13
N GLN A 321 -2.47 0.62 -8.69
CA GLN A 321 -3.26 1.45 -9.60
C GLN A 321 -2.39 2.49 -10.30
N GLY A 322 -1.46 3.13 -9.56
CA GLY A 322 -0.50 4.07 -10.14
C GLY A 322 0.41 3.43 -11.18
N ALA A 323 0.88 2.22 -10.94
CA ALA A 323 1.66 1.47 -11.93
C ALA A 323 0.85 1.18 -13.21
N LEU A 324 -0.44 0.80 -13.08
CA LEU A 324 -1.32 0.59 -14.22
C LEU A 324 -1.58 1.88 -15.00
N PHE A 325 -1.85 3.00 -14.33
CA PHE A 325 -2.00 4.30 -14.97
C PHE A 325 -0.77 4.74 -15.74
N SER A 326 0.41 4.50 -15.18
CA SER A 326 1.65 4.83 -15.88
C SER A 326 1.80 4.07 -17.18
N ALA A 327 1.38 2.81 -17.21
CA ALA A 327 1.38 1.99 -18.43
C ALA A 327 0.38 2.51 -19.47
N GLU A 328 -0.85 2.87 -19.03
CA GLU A 328 -1.87 3.47 -19.93
C GLU A 328 -1.34 4.76 -20.57
N ARG A 329 -0.69 5.66 -19.81
CA ARG A 329 -0.07 6.88 -20.34
C ARG A 329 0.99 6.60 -21.41
N VAL A 330 1.83 5.59 -21.21
CA VAL A 330 2.85 5.18 -22.20
C VAL A 330 2.17 4.67 -23.47
N ILE A 331 1.13 3.86 -23.36
CA ILE A 331 0.37 3.32 -24.50
C ILE A 331 -0.29 4.45 -25.30
N ASP A 332 -0.93 5.40 -24.62
CA ASP A 332 -1.57 6.56 -25.24
C ASP A 332 -0.54 7.44 -25.99
N HIS A 333 0.62 7.70 -25.37
CA HIS A 333 1.71 8.46 -25.97
C HIS A 333 2.28 7.79 -27.24
N LEU A 334 2.37 6.47 -27.23
CA LEU A 334 2.83 5.68 -28.36
C LEU A 334 1.75 5.52 -29.45
N ASN A 335 0.55 6.05 -29.26
CA ASN A 335 -0.60 5.89 -30.14
C ASN A 335 -0.90 4.42 -30.49
N ILE A 336 -0.66 3.52 -29.54
CA ILE A 336 -0.97 2.11 -29.70
C ILE A 336 -2.48 1.92 -29.54
N PRO A 337 -3.19 1.44 -30.58
CA PRO A 337 -4.63 1.25 -30.47
C PRO A 337 -4.95 0.19 -29.40
N ILE A 338 -5.69 0.61 -28.38
CA ILE A 338 -6.23 -0.32 -27.38
C ILE A 338 -7.42 -1.02 -28.07
N PRO A 339 -7.44 -2.36 -28.14
CA PRO A 339 -8.60 -3.09 -28.65
C PRO A 339 -9.83 -2.68 -27.84
N ASP A 340 -10.93 -2.36 -28.53
CA ASP A 340 -12.17 -1.88 -27.92
C ASP A 340 -12.54 -2.65 -26.66
N LYS A 341 -12.85 -1.90 -25.60
CA LYS A 341 -13.33 -2.43 -24.30
C LYS A 341 -14.72 -3.07 -24.38
N THR A 342 -15.18 -3.48 -25.55
CA THR A 342 -16.38 -4.29 -25.70
C THR A 342 -16.11 -5.72 -25.22
N ILE A 343 -15.82 -5.86 -23.93
CA ILE A 343 -15.92 -7.13 -23.24
C ILE A 343 -17.28 -7.15 -22.56
N ASN A 344 -18.25 -7.75 -23.30
CA ASN A 344 -19.38 -8.50 -22.79
C ASN A 344 -19.85 -8.21 -21.35
N ALA A 345 -20.69 -7.21 -21.23
CA ALA A 345 -21.71 -7.13 -20.18
C ALA A 345 -22.94 -7.94 -20.62
N THR A 346 -22.75 -9.19 -21.03
CA THR A 346 -23.86 -10.10 -21.34
C THR A 346 -23.52 -11.46 -20.78
N SER A 347 -23.95 -11.71 -19.56
CA SER A 347 -24.53 -12.96 -19.05
C SER A 347 -24.46 -13.00 -17.51
N SER A 348 -25.42 -12.33 -16.88
CA SER A 348 -25.89 -12.73 -15.55
C SER A 348 -27.35 -12.28 -15.39
N GLN A 349 -28.19 -12.86 -16.28
CA GLN A 349 -29.62 -13.05 -16.01
C GLN A 349 -29.90 -14.50 -16.39
N THR A 350 -29.83 -15.36 -15.46
CA THR A 350 -30.66 -16.53 -15.18
C THR A 350 -30.23 -17.13 -13.86
#